data_003ef487474e84902f2383567fe2a40a
#
_entry.id   003ef487474e84902f2383567fe2a40a
#
_cell.length_a   1.000
_cell.length_b   1.000
_cell.length_c   1.000
_cell.angle_alpha   90.00
_cell.angle_beta   90.00
_cell.angle_gamma   90.00
#
_symmetry.space_group_name_H-M   'P 1'
#
loop_
_entity.id
_entity.type
_entity.pdbx_description
1 polymer ?
#
loop_
_entity_poly.entity_id
_entity_poly.type
_entity_poly.pdbx_seq_one_letter_code
_entity_poly.pdbx_strand_id
1 'polypeptide(L)'
;MIMEQLKAELSIVLGESISRLECVSEQPYAHLFAIYDEQGHAMPLMAKSFTCAGIAAQEAYKLSMLAREGVVRVPTVFGMVTTQQPPYQEILLIERLRGVSAEAPTRTPQRWDVLMEQIVEGLLAWHRIDSHGCVGSVDSTQENSWTAWYQQRVEVLWASVSNLHSALLTQEDRTLLFRARASLKSLFVDFNDNPVLVHGNLSLRSLLKDPRSDQLLAMINPGTVLWAPREFDLFRLWEKGMSEQLLFSYLQRAPVAESFLARRWLYIVWESVAHLIHTGKFDRRAFDYARQQLLPWLN
;
A
#
# COMPACT_ATOMS: atom_id res chain seq x y z
N MET A 1 -30.68 6.20 -3.95
CA MET A 1 -30.63 7.16 -5.09
C MET A 1 -29.24 7.13 -5.76
N ILE A 2 -28.15 7.50 -5.09
CA ILE A 2 -26.79 7.52 -5.67
C ILE A 2 -26.36 6.15 -6.25
N MET A 3 -26.56 5.08 -5.49
CA MET A 3 -26.19 3.73 -5.93
C MET A 3 -26.96 3.25 -7.16
N GLU A 4 -28.23 3.61 -7.29
CA GLU A 4 -29.04 3.24 -8.46
C GLU A 4 -28.60 4.02 -9.71
N GLN A 5 -28.21 5.29 -9.55
CA GLN A 5 -27.66 6.09 -10.64
C GLN A 5 -26.29 5.55 -11.10
N LEU A 6 -25.39 5.25 -10.15
CA LEU A 6 -24.09 4.65 -10.44
C LEU A 6 -24.25 3.30 -11.15
N LYS A 7 -25.21 2.47 -10.70
CA LYS A 7 -25.54 1.19 -11.33
C LYS A 7 -26.01 1.38 -12.77
N ALA A 8 -26.93 2.33 -13.02
CA ALA A 8 -27.43 2.63 -14.36
C ALA A 8 -26.30 3.08 -15.30
N GLU A 9 -25.42 3.97 -14.84
CA GLU A 9 -24.28 4.44 -15.61
C GLU A 9 -23.30 3.31 -15.94
N LEU A 10 -22.95 2.48 -14.96
CA LEU A 10 -22.10 1.31 -15.19
C LEU A 10 -22.74 0.31 -16.14
N SER A 11 -24.07 0.12 -16.10
CA SER A 11 -24.78 -0.74 -17.05
C SER A 11 -24.62 -0.24 -18.48
N ILE A 12 -24.68 1.07 -18.70
CA ILE A 12 -24.47 1.67 -20.03
C ILE A 12 -23.02 1.47 -20.49
N VAL A 13 -22.05 1.73 -19.60
CA VAL A 13 -20.62 1.62 -19.92
C VAL A 13 -20.23 0.18 -20.25
N LEU A 14 -20.76 -0.80 -19.50
CA LEU A 14 -20.43 -2.21 -19.69
C LEU A 14 -21.26 -2.86 -20.80
N GLY A 15 -22.36 -2.24 -21.23
CA GLY A 15 -23.30 -2.82 -22.18
C GLY A 15 -24.07 -4.02 -21.62
N GLU A 16 -24.14 -4.15 -20.30
CA GLU A 16 -24.76 -5.25 -19.57
C GLU A 16 -25.62 -4.72 -18.43
N SER A 17 -26.76 -5.33 -18.18
CA SER A 17 -27.61 -4.96 -17.04
C SER A 17 -26.99 -5.41 -15.73
N ILE A 18 -26.86 -4.48 -14.80
CA ILE A 18 -26.34 -4.71 -13.46
C ILE A 18 -27.51 -4.82 -12.48
N SER A 19 -27.60 -5.93 -11.75
CA SER A 19 -28.63 -6.10 -10.72
C SER A 19 -28.24 -5.41 -9.42
N ARG A 20 -26.96 -5.48 -9.02
CA ARG A 20 -26.50 -5.01 -7.72
C ARG A 20 -25.05 -4.54 -7.76
N LEU A 21 -24.76 -3.47 -6.98
CA LEU A 21 -23.43 -3.08 -6.56
C LEU A 21 -23.28 -3.34 -5.06
N GLU A 22 -22.19 -3.98 -4.66
CA GLU A 22 -21.89 -4.27 -3.25
C GLU A 22 -20.60 -3.56 -2.87
N CYS A 23 -20.67 -2.67 -1.89
CA CYS A 23 -19.48 -1.99 -1.39
C CYS A 23 -18.60 -2.98 -0.62
N VAL A 24 -17.41 -3.24 -1.15
CA VAL A 24 -16.42 -4.17 -0.57
C VAL A 24 -15.43 -3.44 0.32
N SER A 25 -15.12 -2.18 -0.02
CA SER A 25 -14.19 -1.34 0.74
C SER A 25 -14.56 0.13 0.60
N GLU A 26 -14.49 0.83 1.71
CA GLU A 26 -14.75 2.27 1.81
C GLU A 26 -13.53 2.99 2.37
N GLN A 27 -13.04 3.96 1.61
CA GLN A 27 -11.97 4.88 1.97
C GLN A 27 -12.50 6.32 1.86
N PRO A 28 -11.89 7.33 2.49
CA PRO A 28 -12.41 8.70 2.46
C PRO A 28 -12.62 9.29 1.06
N TYR A 29 -11.85 8.84 0.07
CA TYR A 29 -11.87 9.36 -1.30
C TYR A 29 -12.06 8.27 -2.37
N ALA A 30 -12.30 7.01 -1.98
CA ALA A 30 -12.53 5.91 -2.92
C ALA A 30 -13.39 4.81 -2.32
N HIS A 31 -14.36 4.33 -3.08
CA HIS A 31 -15.15 3.15 -2.74
C HIS A 31 -14.94 2.07 -3.78
N LEU A 32 -14.77 0.83 -3.33
CA LEU A 32 -14.62 -0.34 -4.19
C LEU A 32 -15.90 -1.15 -4.19
N PHE A 33 -16.50 -1.35 -5.38
CA PHE A 33 -17.74 -2.07 -5.55
C PHE A 33 -17.52 -3.37 -6.33
N ALA A 34 -18.06 -4.47 -5.82
CA ALA A 34 -18.29 -5.67 -6.58
C ALA A 34 -19.56 -5.50 -7.42
N ILE A 35 -19.51 -5.94 -8.68
CA ILE A 35 -20.59 -5.81 -9.66
C ILE A 35 -21.23 -7.17 -9.86
N TYR A 36 -22.57 -7.20 -9.92
CA TYR A 36 -23.36 -8.42 -10.15
C TYR A 36 -24.28 -8.22 -11.36
N ASP A 37 -24.31 -9.23 -12.25
CA ASP A 37 -25.17 -9.28 -13.43
C ASP A 37 -26.66 -9.44 -13.07
N GLU A 38 -27.55 -9.48 -14.09
CA GLU A 38 -28.99 -9.67 -13.89
C GLU A 38 -29.35 -10.99 -13.21
N GLN A 39 -28.55 -12.02 -13.39
CA GLN A 39 -28.73 -13.34 -12.77
C GLN A 39 -28.20 -13.38 -11.32
N GLY A 40 -27.58 -12.27 -10.85
CA GLY A 40 -26.98 -12.17 -9.52
C GLY A 40 -25.60 -12.83 -9.43
N HIS A 41 -24.98 -13.20 -10.55
CA HIS A 41 -23.62 -13.70 -10.56
C HIS A 41 -22.62 -12.54 -10.46
N ALA A 42 -21.54 -12.77 -9.72
CA ALA A 42 -20.49 -11.80 -9.61
C ALA A 42 -19.72 -11.67 -10.92
N MET A 43 -19.67 -10.46 -11.48
CA MET A 43 -18.91 -10.15 -12.67
C MET A 43 -17.39 -10.28 -12.42
N PRO A 44 -16.57 -10.52 -13.47
CA PRO A 44 -15.12 -10.68 -13.36
C PRO A 44 -14.37 -9.35 -13.15
N LEU A 45 -15.08 -8.27 -12.90
CA LEU A 45 -14.55 -6.93 -12.71
C LEU A 45 -15.18 -6.24 -11.49
N MET A 46 -14.51 -5.21 -11.01
CA MET A 46 -14.93 -4.34 -9.90
C MET A 46 -14.86 -2.89 -10.34
N ALA A 47 -15.68 -2.04 -9.74
CA ALA A 47 -15.65 -0.59 -9.93
C ALA A 47 -15.02 0.08 -8.71
N LYS A 48 -13.88 0.75 -8.89
CA LYS A 48 -13.30 1.63 -7.88
C LYS A 48 -13.66 3.05 -8.21
N SER A 49 -14.55 3.64 -7.42
CA SER A 49 -15.12 4.97 -7.66
C SER A 49 -14.43 6.00 -6.77
N PHE A 50 -13.93 7.08 -7.36
CA PHE A 50 -13.16 8.13 -6.69
C PHE A 50 -13.97 9.44 -6.58
N THR A 51 -13.82 10.12 -5.46
CA THR A 51 -14.47 11.42 -5.20
C THR A 51 -13.69 12.61 -5.75
N CYS A 52 -12.47 12.37 -6.27
CA CYS A 52 -11.61 13.41 -6.86
C CYS A 52 -11.16 12.98 -8.27
N ALA A 53 -10.99 13.97 -9.15
CA ALA A 53 -10.49 13.76 -10.50
C ALA A 53 -8.98 13.49 -10.53
N GLY A 54 -8.50 12.73 -11.53
CA GLY A 54 -7.10 12.41 -11.78
C GLY A 54 -6.57 11.20 -11.02
N ILE A 55 -7.28 10.74 -9.97
CA ILE A 55 -6.81 9.62 -9.13
C ILE A 55 -6.92 8.28 -9.87
N ALA A 56 -7.98 8.10 -10.67
CA ALA A 56 -8.15 6.87 -11.45
C ALA A 56 -7.00 6.65 -12.43
N ALA A 57 -6.58 7.71 -13.14
CA ALA A 57 -5.46 7.66 -14.07
C ALA A 57 -4.13 7.33 -13.38
N GLN A 58 -3.88 7.93 -12.21
CA GLN A 58 -2.69 7.65 -11.40
C GLN A 58 -2.67 6.19 -10.94
N GLU A 59 -3.79 5.66 -10.44
CA GLU A 59 -3.87 4.28 -10.01
C GLU A 59 -3.74 3.29 -11.17
N ALA A 60 -4.36 3.58 -12.32
CA ALA A 60 -4.20 2.79 -13.53
C ALA A 60 -2.72 2.73 -13.99
N TYR A 61 -2.04 3.86 -13.97
CA TYR A 61 -0.61 3.92 -14.30
C TYR A 61 0.25 3.07 -13.35
N LYS A 62 0.01 3.17 -12.03
CA LYS A 62 0.71 2.40 -11.00
C LYS A 62 0.51 0.89 -11.17
N LEU A 63 -0.74 0.45 -11.37
CA LEU A 63 -1.04 -0.95 -11.65
C LEU A 63 -0.37 -1.45 -12.93
N SER A 64 -0.41 -0.66 -14.01
CA SER A 64 0.24 -0.98 -15.28
C SER A 64 1.75 -1.10 -15.14
N MET A 65 2.37 -0.24 -14.33
CA MET A 65 3.81 -0.29 -14.08
C MET A 65 4.19 -1.56 -13.31
N LEU A 66 3.49 -1.88 -12.21
CA LEU A 66 3.74 -3.12 -11.46
C LEU A 66 3.53 -4.37 -12.33
N ALA A 67 2.49 -4.38 -13.19
CA ALA A 67 2.23 -5.49 -14.10
C ALA A 67 3.31 -5.67 -15.15
N ARG A 68 3.83 -4.58 -15.71
CA ARG A 68 4.87 -4.60 -16.75
C ARG A 68 6.22 -5.03 -16.23
N GLU A 69 6.59 -4.53 -15.06
CA GLU A 69 7.93 -4.72 -14.49
C GLU A 69 8.03 -5.93 -13.56
N GLY A 70 6.91 -6.53 -13.18
CA GLY A 70 6.86 -7.64 -12.24
C GLY A 70 6.59 -9.00 -12.87
N VAL A 71 6.74 -10.04 -12.04
CA VAL A 71 6.39 -11.44 -12.39
C VAL A 71 5.13 -11.89 -11.67
N VAL A 72 4.66 -11.12 -10.69
CA VAL A 72 3.45 -11.41 -9.93
C VAL A 72 2.27 -10.66 -10.53
N ARG A 73 1.14 -11.35 -10.62
CA ARG A 73 -0.11 -10.76 -11.08
C ARG A 73 -0.57 -9.63 -10.15
N VAL A 74 -0.97 -8.54 -10.75
CA VAL A 74 -1.75 -7.46 -10.12
C VAL A 74 -3.09 -7.32 -10.86
N PRO A 75 -4.11 -6.67 -10.28
CA PRO A 75 -5.39 -6.50 -10.97
C PRO A 75 -5.22 -5.82 -12.33
N THR A 76 -5.78 -6.41 -13.37
CA THR A 76 -5.83 -5.82 -14.71
C THR A 76 -6.75 -4.61 -14.70
N VAL A 77 -6.33 -3.52 -15.33
CA VAL A 77 -7.17 -2.35 -15.59
C VAL A 77 -7.91 -2.55 -16.90
N PHE A 78 -9.24 -2.54 -16.87
CA PHE A 78 -10.09 -2.67 -18.04
C PHE A 78 -10.46 -1.33 -18.67
N GLY A 79 -10.56 -0.27 -17.86
CA GLY A 79 -10.87 1.06 -18.35
C GLY A 79 -11.12 2.07 -17.24
N MET A 80 -11.30 3.31 -17.65
CA MET A 80 -11.66 4.43 -16.77
C MET A 80 -12.86 5.14 -17.33
N VAL A 81 -13.73 5.61 -16.45
CA VAL A 81 -14.94 6.35 -16.79
C VAL A 81 -15.01 7.62 -15.95
N THR A 82 -15.30 8.75 -16.57
CA THR A 82 -15.69 9.95 -15.86
C THR A 82 -17.18 9.85 -15.55
N THR A 83 -17.56 10.06 -14.31
CA THR A 83 -18.97 9.98 -13.87
C THR A 83 -19.49 11.35 -13.48
N GLN A 84 -20.80 11.54 -13.70
CA GLN A 84 -21.54 12.73 -13.26
C GLN A 84 -22.35 12.45 -11.98
N GLN A 85 -22.09 11.33 -11.30
CA GLN A 85 -22.86 10.88 -10.13
C GLN A 85 -22.17 11.27 -8.82
N PRO A 86 -22.48 12.42 -8.21
CA PRO A 86 -21.89 12.79 -6.93
C PRO A 86 -22.11 11.70 -5.86
N PRO A 87 -21.15 11.43 -4.97
CA PRO A 87 -19.91 12.19 -4.76
C PRO A 87 -18.75 11.81 -5.69
N TYR A 88 -18.95 10.86 -6.62
CA TYR A 88 -17.89 10.34 -7.46
C TYR A 88 -17.65 11.21 -8.69
N GLN A 89 -16.39 11.28 -9.14
CA GLN A 89 -15.94 11.98 -10.33
C GLN A 89 -15.35 11.02 -11.36
N GLU A 90 -14.76 9.91 -10.90
CA GLU A 90 -14.10 8.92 -11.75
C GLU A 90 -14.35 7.51 -11.24
N ILE A 91 -14.37 6.56 -12.18
CA ILE A 91 -14.46 5.13 -11.91
C ILE A 91 -13.32 4.43 -12.64
N LEU A 92 -12.57 3.60 -11.94
CA LEU A 92 -11.59 2.67 -12.49
C LEU A 92 -12.19 1.28 -12.48
N LEU A 93 -12.31 0.67 -13.65
CA LEU A 93 -12.73 -0.73 -13.80
C LEU A 93 -11.51 -1.63 -13.73
N ILE A 94 -11.45 -2.46 -12.70
CA ILE A 94 -10.34 -3.37 -12.42
C ILE A 94 -10.82 -4.82 -12.33
N GLU A 95 -9.90 -5.73 -12.54
CA GLU A 95 -10.14 -7.16 -12.43
C GLU A 95 -10.59 -7.57 -11.03
N ARG A 96 -11.61 -8.44 -10.97
CA ARG A 96 -12.02 -9.12 -9.75
C ARG A 96 -11.24 -10.43 -9.60
N LEU A 97 -10.22 -10.41 -8.75
CA LEU A 97 -9.44 -11.60 -8.43
C LEU A 97 -10.14 -12.45 -7.35
N ARG A 98 -10.31 -13.74 -7.62
CA ARG A 98 -10.97 -14.70 -6.71
C ARG A 98 -9.91 -15.41 -5.86
N GLY A 99 -9.41 -14.73 -4.86
CA GLY A 99 -8.43 -15.26 -3.90
C GLY A 99 -8.85 -14.98 -2.46
N VAL A 100 -8.12 -15.55 -1.54
CA VAL A 100 -8.20 -15.24 -0.11
C VAL A 100 -6.91 -14.58 0.34
N SER A 101 -6.99 -13.72 1.37
CA SER A 101 -5.81 -13.07 1.95
C SER A 101 -4.80 -14.10 2.46
N ALA A 102 -3.51 -13.80 2.32
CA ALA A 102 -2.44 -14.60 2.89
C ALA A 102 -2.45 -14.60 4.44
N GLU A 103 -3.23 -13.72 5.10
CA GLU A 103 -3.50 -13.82 6.54
C GLU A 103 -4.28 -15.09 6.91
N ALA A 104 -5.08 -15.62 5.98
CA ALA A 104 -5.78 -16.86 6.22
C ALA A 104 -4.77 -18.03 6.32
N PRO A 105 -4.92 -18.92 7.32
CA PRO A 105 -4.00 -20.04 7.49
C PRO A 105 -3.86 -20.86 6.22
N THR A 106 -2.65 -21.33 5.92
CA THR A 106 -2.43 -22.35 4.88
C THR A 106 -2.80 -23.72 5.42
N ARG A 107 -3.12 -24.65 4.53
CA ARG A 107 -3.54 -26.01 4.92
C ARG A 107 -2.43 -26.80 5.61
N THR A 108 -1.18 -26.51 5.27
CA THR A 108 0.00 -27.12 5.92
C THR A 108 1.14 -26.10 6.05
N PRO A 109 2.06 -26.27 6.99
CA PRO A 109 3.26 -25.42 7.10
C PRO A 109 4.08 -25.39 5.81
N GLN A 110 4.25 -26.50 5.12
CA GLN A 110 5.01 -26.59 3.87
C GLN A 110 4.37 -25.71 2.76
N ARG A 111 3.05 -25.58 2.74
CA ARG A 111 2.38 -24.66 1.80
C ARG A 111 2.63 -23.20 2.15
N TRP A 112 2.77 -22.89 3.42
CA TRP A 112 3.20 -21.56 3.85
C TRP A 112 4.62 -21.25 3.37
N ASP A 113 5.54 -22.19 3.49
CA ASP A 113 6.92 -22.02 3.01
C ASP A 113 6.96 -21.76 1.51
N VAL A 114 6.19 -22.51 0.71
CA VAL A 114 6.08 -22.30 -0.75
C VAL A 114 5.46 -20.93 -1.06
N LEU A 115 4.40 -20.54 -0.35
CA LEU A 115 3.76 -19.23 -0.52
C LEU A 115 4.74 -18.09 -0.21
N MET A 116 5.47 -18.17 0.90
CA MET A 116 6.51 -17.18 1.26
C MET A 116 7.55 -17.04 0.16
N GLU A 117 8.04 -18.17 -0.39
CA GLU A 117 9.02 -18.16 -1.47
C GLU A 117 8.48 -17.45 -2.71
N GLN A 118 7.24 -17.73 -3.12
CA GLN A 118 6.59 -17.06 -4.24
C GLN A 118 6.42 -15.56 -4.00
N ILE A 119 6.07 -15.15 -2.78
CA ILE A 119 5.95 -13.74 -2.41
C ILE A 119 7.32 -13.05 -2.48
N VAL A 120 8.35 -13.67 -1.93
CA VAL A 120 9.72 -13.13 -1.94
C VAL A 120 10.24 -12.98 -3.36
N GLU A 121 10.03 -13.98 -4.23
CA GLU A 121 10.38 -13.89 -5.66
C GLU A 121 9.66 -12.72 -6.35
N GLY A 122 8.38 -12.57 -6.09
CA GLY A 122 7.59 -11.47 -6.64
C GLY A 122 8.11 -10.10 -6.21
N LEU A 123 8.43 -9.93 -4.93
CA LEU A 123 9.01 -8.70 -4.40
C LEU A 123 10.40 -8.42 -4.99
N LEU A 124 11.25 -9.46 -5.06
CA LEU A 124 12.59 -9.32 -5.62
C LEU A 124 12.57 -8.95 -7.11
N ALA A 125 11.54 -9.36 -7.87
CA ALA A 125 11.40 -8.93 -9.26
C ALA A 125 11.24 -7.40 -9.35
N TRP A 126 10.37 -6.79 -8.54
CA TRP A 126 10.23 -5.33 -8.50
C TRP A 126 11.45 -4.64 -7.86
N HIS A 127 12.01 -5.20 -6.81
CA HIS A 127 13.15 -4.63 -6.08
C HIS A 127 14.49 -4.72 -6.84
N ARG A 128 14.51 -5.31 -8.04
CA ARG A 128 15.65 -5.28 -8.97
C ARG A 128 15.54 -4.19 -10.03
N ILE A 129 14.39 -3.55 -10.14
CA ILE A 129 14.16 -2.49 -11.14
C ILE A 129 14.79 -1.19 -10.61
N ASP A 130 15.84 -0.75 -11.29
CA ASP A 130 16.56 0.48 -10.94
C ASP A 130 15.72 1.71 -11.26
N SER A 131 15.71 2.65 -10.34
CA SER A 131 15.02 3.94 -10.50
C SER A 131 15.78 4.93 -11.37
N HIS A 132 17.04 4.64 -11.73
CA HIS A 132 17.94 5.57 -12.43
C HIS A 132 18.09 6.93 -11.71
N GLY A 133 18.20 6.90 -10.37
CA GLY A 133 18.35 8.09 -9.54
C GLY A 133 17.04 8.81 -9.20
N CYS A 134 15.90 8.29 -9.62
CA CYS A 134 14.60 8.85 -9.26
C CYS A 134 14.13 8.37 -7.88
N VAL A 135 13.39 9.23 -7.17
CA VAL A 135 12.70 8.94 -5.90
C VAL A 135 11.28 9.49 -5.92
N GLY A 136 10.44 8.95 -5.04
CA GLY A 136 9.06 9.40 -4.89
C GLY A 136 8.07 8.62 -5.74
N SER A 137 6.84 9.13 -5.89
CA SER A 137 5.79 8.44 -6.62
C SER A 137 6.18 8.24 -8.09
N VAL A 138 5.91 7.05 -8.64
CA VAL A 138 6.27 6.71 -10.02
C VAL A 138 5.61 7.61 -11.08
N ASP A 139 4.51 8.28 -10.72
CA ASP A 139 3.79 9.25 -11.56
C ASP A 139 4.27 10.70 -11.41
N SER A 140 5.15 10.97 -10.44
CA SER A 140 5.69 12.30 -10.13
C SER A 140 7.10 12.22 -9.54
N THR A 141 8.00 11.59 -10.28
CA THR A 141 9.38 11.30 -9.84
C THR A 141 10.23 12.57 -9.73
N GLN A 142 11.22 12.53 -8.84
CA GLN A 142 12.22 13.57 -8.65
C GLN A 142 13.61 12.94 -8.68
N GLU A 143 14.57 13.60 -9.33
CA GLU A 143 15.98 13.25 -9.18
C GLU A 143 16.47 13.72 -7.82
N ASN A 144 16.72 12.81 -6.90
CA ASN A 144 17.17 13.11 -5.54
C ASN A 144 17.67 11.84 -4.85
N SER A 145 18.36 11.99 -3.70
CA SER A 145 18.61 10.86 -2.80
C SER A 145 17.35 10.52 -1.98
N TRP A 146 17.19 9.24 -1.65
CA TRP A 146 16.10 8.82 -0.77
C TRP A 146 16.11 9.54 0.58
N THR A 147 17.28 9.69 1.18
CA THR A 147 17.42 10.36 2.49
C THR A 147 16.92 11.80 2.44
N ALA A 148 17.29 12.57 1.39
CA ALA A 148 16.84 13.95 1.24
C ALA A 148 15.34 14.02 0.97
N TRP A 149 14.81 13.14 0.10
CA TRP A 149 13.38 13.08 -0.19
C TRP A 149 12.57 12.71 1.06
N TYR A 150 13.02 11.68 1.81
CA TYR A 150 12.31 11.26 3.02
C TYR A 150 12.37 12.32 4.12
N GLN A 151 13.50 13.02 4.27
CA GLN A 151 13.60 14.15 5.17
C GLN A 151 12.59 15.26 4.82
N GLN A 152 12.48 15.62 3.53
CA GLN A 152 11.49 16.60 3.08
C GLN A 152 10.04 16.13 3.37
N ARG A 153 9.74 14.85 3.13
CA ARG A 153 8.44 14.26 3.47
C ARG A 153 8.14 14.40 4.97
N VAL A 154 9.10 14.08 5.83
CA VAL A 154 8.95 14.23 7.30
C VAL A 154 8.73 15.68 7.70
N GLU A 155 9.41 16.65 7.08
CA GLU A 155 9.18 18.08 7.35
C GLU A 155 7.75 18.52 7.01
N VAL A 156 7.21 18.07 5.87
CA VAL A 156 5.81 18.34 5.48
C VAL A 156 4.82 17.72 6.47
N LEU A 157 5.04 16.46 6.87
CA LEU A 157 4.20 15.78 7.84
C LEU A 157 4.27 16.45 9.22
N TRP A 158 5.46 16.86 9.65
CA TRP A 158 5.66 17.59 10.91
C TRP A 158 4.93 18.93 10.90
N ALA A 159 5.06 19.72 9.84
CA ALA A 159 4.35 20.98 9.70
C ALA A 159 2.83 20.78 9.79
N SER A 160 2.31 19.74 9.13
CA SER A 160 0.87 19.41 9.16
C SER A 160 0.41 18.98 10.56
N VAL A 161 1.15 18.08 11.22
CA VAL A 161 0.75 17.54 12.52
C VAL A 161 0.93 18.55 13.66
N SER A 162 1.90 19.48 13.53
CA SER A 162 2.12 20.53 14.53
C SER A 162 0.95 21.48 14.64
N ASN A 163 0.22 21.69 13.54
CA ASN A 163 -0.97 22.53 13.48
C ASN A 163 -2.27 21.74 13.70
N LEU A 164 -2.19 20.40 13.78
CA LEU A 164 -3.35 19.55 13.95
C LEU A 164 -3.77 19.50 15.43
N HIS A 165 -4.92 20.11 15.74
CA HIS A 165 -5.56 19.96 17.05
C HIS A 165 -6.37 18.66 17.12
N SER A 166 -5.68 17.54 17.26
CA SER A 166 -6.31 16.21 17.33
C SER A 166 -6.08 15.60 18.70
N ALA A 167 -7.17 15.13 19.34
CA ALA A 167 -7.10 14.33 20.57
C ALA A 167 -6.46 12.95 20.36
N LEU A 168 -6.23 12.55 19.11
CA LEU A 168 -5.61 11.26 18.75
C LEU A 168 -4.07 11.25 18.99
N LEU A 169 -3.44 12.43 19.10
CA LEU A 169 -2.01 12.57 19.40
C LEU A 169 -1.82 13.27 20.74
N THR A 170 -1.19 12.56 21.67
CA THR A 170 -0.84 13.08 22.98
C THR A 170 0.38 14.02 22.93
N GLN A 171 0.68 14.73 24.00
CA GLN A 171 1.91 15.53 24.11
C GLN A 171 3.18 14.66 24.05
N GLU A 172 3.12 13.45 24.59
CA GLU A 172 4.24 12.48 24.52
C GLU A 172 4.49 12.03 23.08
N ASP A 173 3.41 11.80 22.30
CA ASP A 173 3.54 11.45 20.88
C ASP A 173 4.21 12.59 20.08
N ARG A 174 3.83 13.84 20.36
CA ARG A 174 4.46 15.02 19.72
C ARG A 174 5.92 15.14 20.09
N THR A 175 6.28 14.86 21.34
CA THR A 175 7.68 14.84 21.80
C THR A 175 8.47 13.75 21.08
N LEU A 176 7.90 12.55 20.93
CA LEU A 176 8.50 11.47 20.14
C LEU A 176 8.74 11.90 18.70
N LEU A 177 7.72 12.47 18.04
CA LEU A 177 7.81 12.92 16.64
C LEU A 177 8.90 13.99 16.46
N PHE A 178 9.00 14.93 17.40
CA PHE A 178 10.06 15.93 17.39
C PHE A 178 11.47 15.29 17.48
N ARG A 179 11.67 14.34 18.40
CA ARG A 179 12.93 13.61 18.55
C ARG A 179 13.23 12.74 17.32
N ALA A 180 12.23 12.02 16.81
CA ALA A 180 12.35 11.17 15.62
C ALA A 180 12.78 12.01 14.39
N ARG A 181 12.18 13.19 14.21
CA ARG A 181 12.57 14.15 13.17
C ARG A 181 14.02 14.61 13.35
N ALA A 182 14.43 15.00 14.57
CA ALA A 182 15.79 15.46 14.86
C ALA A 182 16.84 14.36 14.62
N SER A 183 16.49 13.09 14.84
CA SER A 183 17.38 11.93 14.70
C SER A 183 17.47 11.37 13.27
N LEU A 184 16.79 11.95 12.27
CA LEU A 184 16.77 11.42 10.88
C LEU A 184 18.19 11.21 10.35
N LYS A 185 19.05 12.20 10.44
CA LYS A 185 20.43 12.12 9.89
C LYS A 185 21.23 10.96 10.51
N SER A 186 21.12 10.75 11.83
CA SER A 186 21.84 9.66 12.51
C SER A 186 21.27 8.28 12.14
N LEU A 187 19.95 8.17 11.95
CA LEU A 187 19.30 6.93 11.55
C LEU A 187 19.57 6.51 10.09
N PHE A 188 20.04 7.44 9.26
CA PHE A 188 20.39 7.20 7.86
C PHE A 188 21.90 7.26 7.59
N VAL A 189 22.77 7.28 8.60
CA VAL A 189 24.20 7.48 8.43
C VAL A 189 24.89 6.40 7.59
N ASP A 190 24.46 5.15 7.71
CA ASP A 190 24.97 4.00 6.97
C ASP A 190 24.06 3.58 5.80
N PHE A 191 23.06 4.40 5.48
CA PHE A 191 22.11 4.09 4.42
C PHE A 191 22.78 4.21 3.03
N ASN A 192 22.75 3.14 2.26
CA ASN A 192 23.36 3.04 0.94
C ASN A 192 22.49 2.29 -0.10
N ASP A 193 21.24 1.97 0.22
CA ASP A 193 20.33 1.31 -0.72
C ASP A 193 19.86 2.27 -1.82
N ASN A 194 19.93 1.82 -3.06
CA ASN A 194 19.36 2.55 -4.19
C ASN A 194 17.83 2.43 -4.19
N PRO A 195 17.11 3.48 -4.60
CA PRO A 195 15.69 3.39 -4.85
C PRO A 195 15.37 2.41 -5.97
N VAL A 196 14.36 1.58 -5.74
CA VAL A 196 13.86 0.55 -6.65
C VAL A 196 12.33 0.67 -6.72
N LEU A 197 11.69 -0.11 -7.59
CA LEU A 197 10.24 -0.13 -7.65
C LEU A 197 9.67 -0.86 -6.43
N VAL A 198 8.86 -0.17 -5.61
CA VAL A 198 8.18 -0.74 -4.44
C VAL A 198 6.66 -0.70 -4.58
N HIS A 199 5.99 -1.70 -4.01
CA HIS A 199 4.54 -1.82 -3.98
C HIS A 199 3.88 -0.72 -3.13
N GLY A 200 4.53 -0.30 -2.05
CA GLY A 200 4.13 0.81 -1.18
C GLY A 200 3.00 0.51 -0.20
N ASN A 201 2.43 -0.71 -0.20
CA ASN A 201 1.41 -1.15 0.75
C ASN A 201 1.50 -2.65 1.04
N LEU A 202 2.72 -3.16 1.21
CA LEU A 202 2.95 -4.57 1.46
C LEU A 202 2.38 -4.99 2.83
N SER A 203 1.49 -5.96 2.81
CA SER A 203 0.95 -6.62 4.01
C SER A 203 0.39 -7.98 3.60
N LEU A 204 0.17 -8.89 4.54
CA LEU A 204 -0.48 -10.17 4.22
C LEU A 204 -1.89 -9.98 3.63
N ARG A 205 -2.57 -8.87 3.92
CA ARG A 205 -3.87 -8.51 3.35
C ARG A 205 -3.81 -8.13 1.88
N SER A 206 -2.70 -7.55 1.45
CA SER A 206 -2.48 -7.18 0.04
C SER A 206 -1.96 -8.35 -0.81
N LEU A 207 -1.77 -9.52 -0.22
CA LEU A 207 -1.33 -10.74 -0.88
C LEU A 207 -2.52 -11.72 -0.97
N LEU A 208 -2.93 -12.03 -2.19
CA LEU A 208 -3.97 -13.03 -2.42
C LEU A 208 -3.36 -14.38 -2.76
N LYS A 209 -3.87 -15.42 -2.14
CA LYS A 209 -3.56 -16.81 -2.47
C LYS A 209 -4.78 -17.55 -3.00
N ASP A 210 -4.55 -18.56 -3.82
CA ASP A 210 -5.57 -19.47 -4.26
C ASP A 210 -6.10 -20.31 -3.07
N PRO A 211 -7.42 -20.36 -2.83
CA PRO A 211 -7.99 -21.02 -1.65
C PRO A 211 -7.83 -22.55 -1.65
N ARG A 212 -7.46 -23.16 -2.78
CA ARG A 212 -7.30 -24.62 -2.91
C ARG A 212 -5.85 -25.05 -2.83
N SER A 213 -4.97 -24.34 -3.54
CA SER A 213 -3.55 -24.70 -3.63
C SER A 213 -2.68 -23.96 -2.60
N ASP A 214 -3.16 -22.87 -2.00
CA ASP A 214 -2.42 -21.91 -1.17
C ASP A 214 -1.25 -21.21 -1.91
N GLN A 215 -1.18 -21.29 -3.24
CA GLN A 215 -0.17 -20.60 -4.04
C GLN A 215 -0.51 -19.12 -4.20
N LEU A 216 0.50 -18.27 -4.36
CA LEU A 216 0.33 -16.85 -4.63
C LEU A 216 -0.47 -16.64 -5.92
N LEU A 217 -1.61 -15.97 -5.79
CA LEU A 217 -2.48 -15.63 -6.92
C LEU A 217 -2.16 -14.24 -7.46
N ALA A 218 -2.03 -13.25 -6.58
CA ALA A 218 -1.78 -11.86 -6.95
C ALA A 218 -1.33 -11.01 -5.77
N MET A 219 -0.72 -9.86 -6.07
CA MET A 219 -0.56 -8.75 -5.13
C MET A 219 -1.54 -7.64 -5.51
N ILE A 220 -2.31 -7.18 -4.54
CA ILE A 220 -3.42 -6.24 -4.75
C ILE A 220 -3.25 -4.99 -3.89
N ASN A 221 -4.08 -3.99 -4.20
CA ASN A 221 -4.19 -2.77 -3.41
C ASN A 221 -2.83 -2.10 -3.16
N PRO A 222 -2.05 -1.82 -4.24
CA PRO A 222 -0.80 -1.09 -4.08
C PRO A 222 -1.11 0.26 -3.44
N GLY A 223 -0.17 0.75 -2.65
CA GLY A 223 -0.24 2.08 -2.09
C GLY A 223 0.20 3.14 -3.10
N THR A 224 0.94 4.09 -2.61
CA THR A 224 1.71 4.95 -3.50
C THR A 224 2.89 4.12 -4.03
N VAL A 225 2.76 3.54 -5.21
CA VAL A 225 3.88 2.87 -5.88
C VAL A 225 5.00 3.89 -6.05
N LEU A 226 6.17 3.56 -5.52
CA LEU A 226 7.27 4.49 -5.35
C LEU A 226 8.56 3.96 -5.96
N TRP A 227 9.42 4.88 -6.35
CA TRP A 227 10.87 4.68 -6.36
C TRP A 227 11.40 4.94 -4.94
N ALA A 228 11.67 3.86 -4.22
CA ALA A 228 12.08 3.88 -2.81
C ALA A 228 13.05 2.72 -2.51
N PRO A 229 13.82 2.75 -1.42
CA PRO A 229 14.61 1.58 -1.03
C PRO A 229 13.70 0.41 -0.67
N ARG A 230 14.19 -0.81 -0.88
CA ARG A 230 13.46 -2.07 -0.58
C ARG A 230 12.89 -2.10 0.83
N GLU A 231 13.61 -1.55 1.79
CA GLU A 231 13.18 -1.46 3.18
C GLU A 231 11.85 -0.72 3.36
N PHE A 232 11.43 0.12 2.37
CA PHE A 232 10.16 0.86 2.42
C PHE A 232 8.94 0.00 2.10
N ASP A 233 9.10 -1.18 1.53
CA ASP A 233 8.07 -2.23 1.55
C ASP A 233 8.19 -3.11 2.81
N LEU A 234 9.42 -3.46 3.20
CA LEU A 234 9.67 -4.44 4.26
C LEU A 234 9.28 -3.95 5.66
N PHE A 235 9.34 -2.64 5.94
CA PHE A 235 8.98 -2.12 7.27
C PHE A 235 7.55 -2.45 7.68
N ARG A 236 6.65 -2.66 6.72
CA ARG A 236 5.24 -2.99 6.95
C ARG A 236 5.03 -4.41 7.46
N LEU A 237 6.03 -5.29 7.32
CA LEU A 237 6.01 -6.66 7.83
C LEU A 237 6.48 -6.74 9.30
N TRP A 238 5.89 -5.91 10.15
CA TRP A 238 6.31 -5.76 11.55
C TRP A 238 5.54 -6.64 12.54
N GLU A 239 4.39 -7.16 12.16
CA GLU A 239 3.58 -8.00 13.04
C GLU A 239 4.24 -9.36 13.25
N LYS A 240 4.23 -9.82 14.51
CA LYS A 240 4.77 -11.14 14.86
C LYS A 240 4.03 -12.28 14.14
N GLY A 241 4.72 -13.37 13.91
CA GLY A 241 4.17 -14.55 13.25
C GLY A 241 4.42 -14.53 11.74
N MET A 242 3.39 -14.70 10.93
CA MET A 242 3.53 -14.91 9.48
C MET A 242 4.20 -13.71 8.76
N SER A 243 3.88 -12.47 9.15
CA SER A 243 4.53 -11.28 8.59
C SER A 243 6.03 -11.24 8.90
N GLU A 244 6.40 -11.53 10.11
CA GLU A 244 7.80 -11.58 10.54
C GLU A 244 8.57 -12.73 9.86
N GLN A 245 7.95 -13.90 9.70
CA GLN A 245 8.53 -15.01 8.94
C GLN A 245 8.79 -14.63 7.49
N LEU A 246 7.84 -13.94 6.84
CA LEU A 246 8.00 -13.43 5.48
C LEU A 246 9.16 -12.43 5.40
N LEU A 247 9.26 -11.50 6.36
CA LEU A 247 10.37 -10.56 6.42
C LEU A 247 11.72 -11.30 6.52
N PHE A 248 11.84 -12.26 7.42
CA PHE A 248 13.08 -13.03 7.57
C PHE A 248 13.42 -13.82 6.30
N SER A 249 12.44 -14.47 5.67
CA SER A 249 12.63 -15.15 4.39
C SER A 249 13.18 -14.22 3.31
N TYR A 250 12.64 -12.99 3.23
CA TYR A 250 13.16 -11.98 2.30
C TYR A 250 14.60 -11.58 2.63
N LEU A 251 14.89 -11.27 3.90
CA LEU A 251 16.21 -10.79 4.34
C LEU A 251 17.32 -11.86 4.18
N GLN A 252 16.98 -13.14 4.24
CA GLN A 252 17.93 -14.23 3.94
C GLN A 252 18.38 -14.20 2.47
N ARG A 253 17.53 -13.75 1.55
CA ARG A 253 17.84 -13.71 0.11
C ARG A 253 18.40 -12.36 -0.35
N ALA A 254 17.96 -11.29 0.29
CA ALA A 254 18.35 -9.93 -0.05
C ALA A 254 18.49 -9.10 1.24
N PRO A 255 19.62 -9.20 1.93
CA PRO A 255 19.86 -8.47 3.17
C PRO A 255 19.85 -6.95 2.92
N VAL A 256 19.43 -6.21 3.93
CA VAL A 256 19.50 -4.74 4.02
C VAL A 256 20.48 -4.33 5.12
N ALA A 257 20.84 -3.05 5.19
CA ALA A 257 21.73 -2.53 6.23
C ALA A 257 21.16 -2.78 7.63
N GLU A 258 22.02 -3.04 8.61
CA GLU A 258 21.62 -3.39 9.99
C GLU A 258 20.78 -2.29 10.64
N SER A 259 21.06 -1.02 10.35
CA SER A 259 20.29 0.14 10.82
C SER A 259 18.83 0.17 10.34
N PHE A 260 18.44 -0.70 9.39
CA PHE A 260 17.03 -0.93 9.07
C PHE A 260 16.22 -1.34 10.32
N LEU A 261 16.85 -2.02 11.30
CA LEU A 261 16.18 -2.34 12.56
C LEU A 261 15.64 -1.11 13.30
N ALA A 262 16.29 0.03 13.17
CA ALA A 262 15.80 1.30 13.71
C ALA A 262 14.86 2.02 12.72
N ARG A 263 15.26 2.10 11.44
CA ARG A 263 14.49 2.81 10.41
C ARG A 263 13.11 2.22 10.17
N ARG A 264 12.92 0.89 10.30
CA ARG A 264 11.59 0.28 10.15
C ARG A 264 10.55 0.88 11.11
N TRP A 265 10.96 1.20 12.35
CA TRP A 265 10.09 1.81 13.33
C TRP A 265 9.87 3.30 13.08
N LEU A 266 10.90 3.98 12.60
CA LEU A 266 10.78 5.36 12.12
C LEU A 266 9.74 5.47 11.01
N TYR A 267 9.79 4.57 10.02
CA TYR A 267 8.80 4.53 8.94
C TYR A 267 7.39 4.30 9.46
N ILE A 268 7.18 3.32 10.37
CA ILE A 268 5.85 3.07 10.95
C ILE A 268 5.31 4.30 11.67
N VAL A 269 6.13 4.97 12.46
CA VAL A 269 5.73 6.19 13.18
C VAL A 269 5.26 7.28 12.20
N TRP A 270 6.05 7.59 11.17
CA TRP A 270 5.71 8.66 10.23
C TRP A 270 4.60 8.27 9.24
N GLU A 271 4.51 7.02 8.83
CA GLU A 271 3.39 6.54 8.00
C GLU A 271 2.07 6.50 8.79
N SER A 272 2.09 6.24 10.11
CA SER A 272 0.91 6.40 10.97
C SER A 272 0.44 7.85 11.04
N VAL A 273 1.37 8.80 11.11
CA VAL A 273 1.06 10.24 11.04
C VAL A 273 0.52 10.63 9.67
N ALA A 274 1.14 10.15 8.59
CA ALA A 274 0.65 10.39 7.24
C ALA A 274 -0.77 9.85 7.06
N HIS A 275 -1.04 8.65 7.55
CA HIS A 275 -2.37 8.05 7.50
C HIS A 275 -3.41 8.88 8.30
N LEU A 276 -3.05 9.35 9.49
CA LEU A 276 -3.91 10.24 10.29
C LEU A 276 -4.25 11.53 9.53
N ILE A 277 -3.25 12.19 8.93
CA ILE A 277 -3.45 13.44 8.19
C ILE A 277 -4.38 13.23 6.99
N HIS A 278 -4.20 12.14 6.23
CA HIS A 278 -4.94 11.89 4.99
C HIS A 278 -6.35 11.32 5.23
N THR A 279 -6.54 10.52 6.28
CA THR A 279 -7.79 9.76 6.47
C THR A 279 -8.56 10.13 7.75
N GLY A 280 -7.96 10.87 8.66
CA GLY A 280 -8.48 11.11 10.00
C GLY A 280 -8.44 9.88 10.92
N LYS A 281 -7.92 8.73 10.45
CA LYS A 281 -7.82 7.48 11.21
C LYS A 281 -6.40 7.30 11.72
N PHE A 282 -6.26 6.79 12.96
CA PHE A 282 -4.97 6.57 13.58
C PHE A 282 -4.87 5.17 14.17
N ASP A 283 -3.91 4.38 13.68
CA ASP A 283 -3.60 3.07 14.24
C ASP A 283 -2.74 3.23 15.50
N ARG A 284 -3.40 3.38 16.64
CA ARG A 284 -2.74 3.53 17.94
C ARG A 284 -1.87 2.33 18.29
N ARG A 285 -2.30 1.11 17.96
CA ARG A 285 -1.55 -0.13 18.27
C ARG A 285 -0.20 -0.15 17.53
N ALA A 286 -0.22 0.08 16.21
CA ALA A 286 1.00 0.12 15.39
C ALA A 286 1.94 1.24 15.85
N PHE A 287 1.38 2.43 16.09
CA PHE A 287 2.16 3.59 16.52
C PHE A 287 2.81 3.37 17.89
N ASP A 288 2.07 2.89 18.90
CA ASP A 288 2.61 2.67 20.24
C ASP A 288 3.66 1.56 20.26
N TYR A 289 3.46 0.51 19.48
CA TYR A 289 4.48 -0.53 19.35
C TYR A 289 5.75 0.03 18.71
N ALA A 290 5.63 0.74 17.60
CA ALA A 290 6.76 1.37 16.93
C ALA A 290 7.47 2.41 17.82
N ARG A 291 6.72 3.20 18.59
CA ARG A 291 7.26 4.13 19.58
C ARG A 291 8.18 3.45 20.56
N GLN A 292 7.74 2.35 21.16
CA GLN A 292 8.54 1.59 22.14
C GLN A 292 9.83 1.06 21.53
N GLN A 293 9.78 0.58 20.29
CA GLN A 293 10.93 0.04 19.59
C GLN A 293 11.89 1.12 19.08
N LEU A 294 11.38 2.30 18.73
CA LEU A 294 12.17 3.41 18.20
C LEU A 294 12.91 4.20 19.30
N LEU A 295 12.29 4.36 20.47
CA LEU A 295 12.81 5.19 21.57
C LEU A 295 14.29 4.95 21.90
N PRO A 296 14.83 3.71 21.96
CA PRO A 296 16.24 3.47 22.26
C PRO A 296 17.23 4.03 21.21
N TRP A 297 16.75 4.34 20.01
CA TRP A 297 17.56 4.83 18.89
C TRP A 297 17.50 6.35 18.73
N LEU A 298 16.66 7.03 19.51
CA LEU A 298 16.52 8.48 19.46
C LEU A 298 17.41 9.17 20.49
N ASN A 299 18.15 10.15 20.04
CA ASN A 299 18.98 11.03 20.88
C ASN A 299 18.11 12.05 21.64
#